data_2e5a08ec62f88711bf7561e73c474e2d
#
_entry.id   2e5a08ec62f88711bf7561e73c474e2d
#
_cell.length_a   1.000
_cell.length_b   1.000
_cell.length_c   1.000
_cell.angle_alpha   90.00
_cell.angle_beta   90.00
_cell.angle_gamma   90.00
#
_symmetry.space_group_name_H-M   'P 1'
#
loop_
_entity.id
_entity.type
_entity.pdbx_description
1 polymer ?
#
loop_
_entity_poly.entity_id
_entity_poly.type
_entity_poly.pdbx_seq_one_letter_code
_entity_poly.pdbx_strand_id
1 'polypeptide(L)'
;MPYTILNVFILAVIILAACFLFFKKRNRHERNKNTANRIIRAVNGLTHPGQKIAYLRKTDPYAFEELILTLLQRKGFVIARNKRYSGDGGIDGKFEFNGKTWLIQAKRYSSRIRIEHVVAFAGILNEHKCNGIFVHTGVTPVSVVNYVNSIKPIRLEIISGDKLLSLFDTEKKGTF
;
A
#
# COMPACT_ATOMS: atom_id res chain seq x y z
N MET A 1 50.92 13.86 1.54
CA MET A 1 50.02 14.22 2.63
C MET A 1 48.76 15.02 2.28
N PRO A 2 48.64 15.86 1.24
CA PRO A 2 47.38 16.58 0.96
C PRO A 2 46.25 15.67 0.48
N TYR A 3 46.52 14.58 -0.22
CA TYR A 3 45.46 13.67 -0.75
C TYR A 3 44.72 12.88 0.33
N THR A 4 45.34 12.58 1.46
CA THR A 4 44.68 11.86 2.58
C THR A 4 43.67 12.73 3.26
N ILE A 5 43.92 14.01 3.47
CA ILE A 5 42.97 14.96 4.07
C ILE A 5 41.76 15.19 3.15
N LEU A 6 42.01 15.34 1.84
CA LEU A 6 40.97 15.49 0.83
C LEU A 6 40.03 14.25 0.80
N ASN A 7 40.61 13.05 0.83
CA ASN A 7 39.82 11.80 0.81
C ASN A 7 38.97 11.64 2.08
N VAL A 8 39.53 12.01 3.24
CA VAL A 8 38.74 11.97 4.52
C VAL A 8 37.58 12.97 4.47
N PHE A 9 37.83 14.17 3.94
CA PHE A 9 36.77 15.18 3.79
C PHE A 9 35.66 14.72 2.85
N ILE A 10 35.99 14.16 1.68
CA ILE A 10 35.02 13.61 0.72
C ILE A 10 34.21 12.49 1.36
N LEU A 11 34.85 11.58 2.10
CA LEU A 11 34.16 10.49 2.80
C LEU A 11 33.18 11.02 3.83
N ALA A 12 33.58 12.04 4.62
CA ALA A 12 32.71 12.67 5.61
C ALA A 12 31.46 13.31 4.96
N VAL A 13 31.63 14.00 3.83
CA VAL A 13 30.51 14.59 3.06
C VAL A 13 29.55 13.52 2.55
N ILE A 14 30.08 12.40 2.03
CA ILE A 14 29.27 11.28 1.55
C ILE A 14 28.45 10.67 2.72
N ILE A 15 29.07 10.47 3.87
CA ILE A 15 28.38 9.93 5.06
C ILE A 15 27.29 10.90 5.54
N LEU A 16 27.55 12.19 5.61
CA LEU A 16 26.56 13.20 5.98
C LEU A 16 25.39 13.25 5.01
N ALA A 17 25.67 13.19 3.70
CA ALA A 17 24.63 13.14 2.67
C ALA A 17 23.78 11.87 2.79
N ALA A 18 24.39 10.70 3.01
CA ALA A 18 23.70 9.44 3.23
C ALA A 18 22.83 9.47 4.49
N CYS A 19 23.34 10.00 5.61
CA CYS A 19 22.58 10.22 6.83
C CYS A 19 21.40 11.16 6.61
N PHE A 20 21.60 12.29 5.93
CA PHE A 20 20.52 13.25 5.63
C PHE A 20 19.40 12.60 4.80
N LEU A 21 19.75 11.83 3.74
CA LEU A 21 18.78 11.12 2.93
C LEU A 21 18.03 10.05 3.73
N PHE A 22 18.72 9.35 4.63
CA PHE A 22 18.11 8.35 5.52
C PHE A 22 17.10 8.99 6.49
N PHE A 23 17.47 10.09 7.15
CA PHE A 23 16.59 10.82 8.05
C PHE A 23 15.39 11.43 7.30
N LYS A 24 15.58 12.00 6.11
CA LYS A 24 14.52 12.53 5.28
C LYS A 24 13.49 11.44 4.90
N LYS A 25 13.95 10.24 4.55
CA LYS A 25 13.09 9.11 4.21
C LYS A 25 12.31 8.60 5.44
N ARG A 26 12.95 8.49 6.59
CA ARG A 26 12.33 8.08 7.86
C ARG A 26 11.23 9.06 8.27
N ASN A 27 11.50 10.36 8.20
CA ASN A 27 10.51 11.39 8.51
C ASN A 27 9.29 11.36 7.58
N ARG A 28 9.47 11.05 6.30
CA ARG A 28 8.36 10.91 5.35
C ARG A 28 7.45 9.74 5.71
N HIS A 29 8.02 8.60 6.07
CA HIS A 29 7.26 7.41 6.46
C HIS A 29 6.43 7.65 7.74
N GLU A 30 7.04 8.24 8.77
CA GLU A 30 6.32 8.61 10.00
C GLU A 30 5.20 9.64 9.75
N ARG A 31 5.43 10.61 8.88
CA ARG A 31 4.39 11.56 8.45
C ARG A 31 3.21 10.87 7.79
N ASN A 32 3.46 9.90 6.91
CA ASN A 32 2.41 9.15 6.24
C ASN A 32 1.60 8.29 7.22
N LYS A 33 2.25 7.62 8.20
CA LYS A 33 1.57 6.92 9.29
C LYS A 33 0.69 7.84 10.12
N ASN A 34 1.18 9.01 10.50
CA ASN A 34 0.41 10.00 11.25
C ASN A 34 -0.78 10.51 10.42
N THR A 35 -0.60 10.67 9.12
CA THR A 35 -1.67 11.04 8.20
C THR A 35 -2.69 9.90 8.07
N ALA A 36 -2.25 8.64 7.93
CA ALA A 36 -3.13 7.48 7.91
C ALA A 36 -4.00 7.41 9.18
N ASN A 37 -3.41 7.61 10.36
CA ASN A 37 -4.15 7.64 11.62
C ASN A 37 -5.17 8.78 11.70
N ARG A 38 -4.88 9.95 11.11
CA ARG A 38 -5.85 11.05 11.00
C ARG A 38 -6.99 10.69 10.06
N ILE A 39 -6.68 10.07 8.91
CA ILE A 39 -7.69 9.58 7.96
C ILE A 39 -8.62 8.56 8.63
N ILE A 40 -8.08 7.60 9.38
CA ILE A 40 -8.89 6.60 10.08
C ILE A 40 -9.89 7.28 11.03
N ARG A 41 -9.43 8.24 11.84
CA ARG A 41 -10.32 8.99 12.75
C ARG A 41 -11.38 9.77 11.99
N ALA A 42 -11.01 10.45 10.90
CA ALA A 42 -11.96 11.22 10.08
C ALA A 42 -13.01 10.31 9.44
N VAL A 43 -12.61 9.17 8.84
CA VAL A 43 -13.53 8.21 8.20
C VAL A 43 -14.45 7.56 9.22
N ASN A 44 -13.97 7.23 10.41
CA ASN A 44 -14.81 6.67 11.49
C ASN A 44 -15.85 7.66 12.02
N GLY A 45 -15.56 8.97 11.95
CA GLY A 45 -16.53 10.03 12.30
C GLY A 45 -17.60 10.29 11.24
N LEU A 46 -17.48 9.75 10.03
CA LEU A 46 -18.47 9.89 8.97
C LEU A 46 -19.54 8.79 9.10
N THR A 47 -20.80 9.14 8.88
CA THR A 47 -21.92 8.20 9.01
C THR A 47 -22.16 7.42 7.71
N HIS A 48 -22.20 8.11 6.58
CA HIS A 48 -22.63 7.51 5.31
C HIS A 48 -21.47 6.87 4.53
N PRO A 49 -21.61 5.63 4.00
CA PRO A 49 -20.59 4.94 3.22
C PRO A 49 -20.07 5.77 2.02
N GLY A 50 -20.99 6.47 1.32
CA GLY A 50 -20.62 7.33 0.19
C GLY A 50 -19.71 8.49 0.59
N GLN A 51 -19.92 9.10 1.77
CA GLN A 51 -19.04 10.17 2.29
C GLN A 51 -17.66 9.61 2.64
N LYS A 52 -17.59 8.41 3.23
CA LYS A 52 -16.32 7.72 3.54
C LYS A 52 -15.49 7.50 2.28
N ILE A 53 -16.10 6.92 1.24
CA ILE A 53 -15.42 6.70 -0.06
C ILE A 53 -15.03 8.02 -0.72
N ALA A 54 -15.91 9.03 -0.71
CA ALA A 54 -15.60 10.35 -1.26
C ALA A 54 -14.42 11.03 -0.54
N TYR A 55 -14.34 10.88 0.79
CA TYR A 55 -13.20 11.34 1.57
C TYR A 55 -11.91 10.62 1.18
N LEU A 56 -11.93 9.27 1.10
CA LEU A 56 -10.78 8.46 0.71
C LEU A 56 -10.27 8.80 -0.71
N ARG A 57 -11.16 9.12 -1.63
CA ARG A 57 -10.82 9.57 -3.00
C ARG A 57 -10.05 10.89 -3.05
N LYS A 58 -10.08 11.70 -2.01
CA LYS A 58 -9.40 13.00 -1.91
C LYS A 58 -8.09 12.94 -1.13
N THR A 59 -7.76 11.79 -0.52
CA THR A 59 -6.53 11.64 0.25
C THR A 59 -5.30 11.63 -0.66
N ASP A 60 -4.14 11.95 -0.12
CA ASP A 60 -2.87 11.78 -0.81
C ASP A 60 -2.64 10.29 -1.16
N PRO A 61 -2.14 9.95 -2.37
CA PRO A 61 -1.93 8.55 -2.78
C PRO A 61 -1.03 7.77 -1.82
N TYR A 62 0.08 8.33 -1.38
CA TYR A 62 1.01 7.66 -0.46
C TYR A 62 0.42 7.51 0.96
N ALA A 63 -0.39 8.49 1.37
CA ALA A 63 -1.14 8.38 2.62
C ALA A 63 -2.23 7.30 2.53
N PHE A 64 -2.84 7.08 1.35
CA PHE A 64 -3.79 5.99 1.12
C PHE A 64 -3.09 4.62 1.17
N GLU A 65 -1.93 4.45 0.53
CA GLU A 65 -1.12 3.24 0.63
C GLU A 65 -0.82 2.90 2.11
N GLU A 66 -0.27 3.84 2.86
CA GLU A 66 0.04 3.65 4.28
C GLU A 66 -1.22 3.41 5.13
N LEU A 67 -2.35 4.02 4.78
CA LEU A 67 -3.65 3.77 5.40
C LEU A 67 -4.03 2.29 5.29
N ILE A 68 -3.96 1.71 4.09
CA ILE A 68 -4.32 0.31 3.86
C ILE A 68 -3.41 -0.63 4.66
N LEU A 69 -2.10 -0.40 4.63
CA LEU A 69 -1.13 -1.18 5.42
C LEU A 69 -1.43 -1.09 6.93
N THR A 70 -1.78 0.10 7.41
CA THR A 70 -2.14 0.34 8.82
C THR A 70 -3.44 -0.35 9.20
N LEU A 71 -4.47 -0.33 8.34
CA LEU A 71 -5.74 -1.01 8.58
C LEU A 71 -5.56 -2.53 8.64
N LEU A 72 -4.82 -3.12 7.70
CA LEU A 72 -4.50 -4.54 7.72
C LEU A 72 -3.70 -4.93 8.98
N GLN A 73 -2.75 -4.10 9.39
CA GLN A 73 -2.00 -4.32 10.63
C GLN A 73 -2.93 -4.29 11.86
N ARG A 74 -3.90 -3.39 11.91
CA ARG A 74 -4.92 -3.34 12.99
C ARG A 74 -5.83 -4.57 12.99
N LYS A 75 -6.06 -5.18 11.82
CA LYS A 75 -6.76 -6.47 11.72
C LYS A 75 -5.93 -7.69 12.13
N GLY A 76 -4.69 -7.48 12.58
CA GLY A 76 -3.81 -8.51 13.13
C GLY A 76 -2.83 -9.12 12.12
N PHE A 77 -2.76 -8.62 10.88
CA PHE A 77 -1.76 -9.09 9.93
C PHE A 77 -0.39 -8.48 10.24
N VAL A 78 0.67 -9.29 10.16
CA VAL A 78 2.06 -8.83 10.27
C VAL A 78 2.50 -8.30 8.91
N ILE A 79 2.49 -6.98 8.76
CA ILE A 79 2.75 -6.31 7.48
C ILE A 79 4.22 -5.96 7.34
N ALA A 80 4.88 -6.53 6.34
CA ALA A 80 6.18 -6.08 5.85
C ALA A 80 5.96 -4.99 4.80
N ARG A 81 6.23 -3.73 5.18
CA ARG A 81 6.13 -2.57 4.29
C ARG A 81 7.26 -2.55 3.30
N ASN A 82 6.98 -2.13 2.08
CA ASN A 82 8.03 -1.95 1.10
C ASN A 82 8.94 -0.77 1.45
N LYS A 83 10.25 -0.96 1.29
CA LYS A 83 11.24 0.08 1.61
C LYS A 83 11.38 1.15 0.51
N ARG A 84 10.88 0.88 -0.72
CA ARG A 84 10.97 1.78 -1.86
C ARG A 84 9.58 2.18 -2.33
N TYR A 85 9.34 3.48 -2.49
CA TYR A 85 8.08 4.03 -3.04
C TYR A 85 8.01 3.99 -4.58
N SER A 86 9.02 3.44 -5.26
CA SER A 86 9.08 3.34 -6.72
C SER A 86 10.07 2.25 -7.15
N GLY A 87 9.77 1.60 -8.25
CA GLY A 87 10.69 0.68 -8.93
C GLY A 87 10.44 -0.83 -8.68
N ASP A 88 9.36 -1.21 -7.98
CA ASP A 88 9.02 -2.61 -7.66
C ASP A 88 7.61 -2.99 -8.14
N GLY A 89 7.19 -2.44 -9.27
CA GLY A 89 5.89 -2.78 -9.86
C GLY A 89 4.67 -2.26 -9.09
N GLY A 90 4.87 -1.37 -8.09
CA GLY A 90 3.80 -0.77 -7.28
C GLY A 90 3.33 -1.66 -6.13
N ILE A 91 4.19 -2.54 -5.61
CA ILE A 91 3.93 -3.32 -4.40
C ILE A 91 4.16 -2.41 -3.18
N ASP A 92 3.12 -2.23 -2.36
CA ASP A 92 3.18 -1.38 -1.16
C ASP A 92 3.63 -2.14 0.08
N GLY A 93 3.33 -3.44 0.13
CA GLY A 93 3.71 -4.31 1.22
C GLY A 93 3.38 -5.76 0.96
N LYS A 94 3.70 -6.61 1.96
CA LYS A 94 3.35 -8.03 1.94
C LYS A 94 3.05 -8.55 3.34
N PHE A 95 2.33 -9.66 3.41
CA PHE A 95 2.05 -10.40 4.65
C PHE A 95 1.93 -11.90 4.36
N GLU A 96 2.03 -12.70 5.41
CA GLU A 96 1.77 -14.14 5.34
C GLU A 96 0.35 -14.43 5.85
N PHE A 97 -0.39 -15.26 5.09
CA PHE A 97 -1.71 -15.70 5.47
C PHE A 97 -1.98 -17.12 4.97
N ASN A 98 -2.36 -18.01 5.88
CA ASN A 98 -2.58 -19.43 5.62
C ASN A 98 -1.38 -20.10 4.91
N GLY A 99 -0.16 -19.82 5.37
CA GLY A 99 1.07 -20.39 4.83
C GLY A 99 1.45 -19.90 3.42
N LYS A 100 0.82 -18.83 2.94
CA LYS A 100 1.11 -18.24 1.64
C LYS A 100 1.45 -16.77 1.77
N THR A 101 2.40 -16.30 0.96
CA THR A 101 2.71 -14.88 0.82
C THR A 101 1.61 -14.17 0.03
N TRP A 102 1.19 -13.03 0.53
CA TRP A 102 0.24 -12.12 -0.11
C TRP A 102 0.90 -10.75 -0.33
N LEU A 103 0.90 -10.28 -1.57
CA LEU A 103 1.34 -8.93 -1.90
C LEU A 103 0.16 -7.94 -1.82
N ILE A 104 0.47 -6.70 -1.48
CA ILE A 104 -0.50 -5.62 -1.33
C ILE A 104 -0.20 -4.55 -2.37
N GLN A 105 -1.20 -4.20 -3.16
CA GLN A 105 -1.19 -2.98 -3.98
C GLN A 105 -2.42 -2.15 -3.65
N ALA A 106 -2.22 -0.89 -3.25
CA ALA A 106 -3.28 0.05 -2.92
C ALA A 106 -3.24 1.23 -3.89
N LYS A 107 -4.35 1.51 -4.57
CA LYS A 107 -4.44 2.62 -5.53
C LYS A 107 -5.68 3.46 -5.31
N ARG A 108 -5.46 4.77 -5.13
CA ARG A 108 -6.53 5.75 -5.07
C ARG A 108 -7.02 6.09 -6.48
N TYR A 109 -8.28 5.85 -6.74
CA TYR A 109 -8.95 6.22 -7.98
C TYR A 109 -10.11 7.17 -7.71
N SER A 110 -10.32 8.16 -8.58
CA SER A 110 -11.48 9.05 -8.53
C SER A 110 -12.72 8.46 -9.22
N SER A 111 -12.51 7.54 -10.18
CA SER A 111 -13.54 6.93 -11.01
C SER A 111 -13.35 5.42 -11.12
N ARG A 112 -13.62 4.83 -12.28
CA ARG A 112 -13.39 3.40 -12.55
C ARG A 112 -11.91 3.05 -12.57
N ILE A 113 -11.55 1.86 -12.08
CA ILE A 113 -10.20 1.33 -12.25
C ILE A 113 -10.00 0.82 -13.68
N ARG A 114 -8.75 0.83 -14.11
CA ARG A 114 -8.34 0.29 -15.41
C ARG A 114 -7.92 -1.15 -15.25
N ILE A 115 -8.42 -2.02 -16.12
CA ILE A 115 -8.09 -3.45 -16.09
C ILE A 115 -6.58 -3.70 -16.24
N GLU A 116 -5.87 -2.86 -17.01
CA GLU A 116 -4.44 -2.98 -17.25
C GLU A 116 -3.63 -2.93 -15.94
N HIS A 117 -4.08 -2.15 -14.95
CA HIS A 117 -3.41 -2.11 -13.65
C HIS A 117 -3.57 -3.40 -12.87
N VAL A 118 -4.74 -4.04 -12.98
CA VAL A 118 -5.02 -5.33 -12.33
C VAL A 118 -4.27 -6.46 -13.03
N VAL A 119 -4.22 -6.45 -14.37
CA VAL A 119 -3.44 -7.40 -15.18
C VAL A 119 -1.94 -7.29 -14.86
N ALA A 120 -1.40 -6.07 -14.80
CA ALA A 120 0.00 -5.86 -14.45
C ALA A 120 0.33 -6.41 -13.05
N PHE A 121 -0.53 -6.17 -12.07
CA PHE A 121 -0.34 -6.70 -10.72
C PHE A 121 -0.46 -8.23 -10.69
N ALA A 122 -1.41 -8.81 -11.42
CA ALA A 122 -1.54 -10.26 -11.56
C ALA A 122 -0.29 -10.90 -12.19
N GLY A 123 0.35 -10.21 -13.15
CA GLY A 123 1.64 -10.62 -13.72
C GLY A 123 2.73 -10.74 -12.65
N ILE A 124 2.84 -9.75 -11.77
CA ILE A 124 3.79 -9.76 -10.64
C ILE A 124 3.48 -10.93 -9.68
N LEU A 125 2.21 -11.15 -9.35
CA LEU A 125 1.81 -12.26 -8.49
C LEU A 125 2.19 -13.62 -9.08
N ASN A 126 2.01 -13.78 -10.39
CA ASN A 126 2.37 -15.01 -11.09
C ASN A 126 3.89 -15.24 -11.14
N GLU A 127 4.67 -14.20 -11.39
CA GLU A 127 6.14 -14.23 -11.37
C GLU A 127 6.67 -14.66 -9.99
N HIS A 128 6.11 -14.08 -8.92
CA HIS A 128 6.48 -14.40 -7.54
C HIS A 128 5.79 -15.65 -6.97
N LYS A 129 4.91 -16.30 -7.72
CA LYS A 129 4.12 -17.49 -7.31
C LYS A 129 3.39 -17.27 -5.98
N CYS A 130 2.81 -16.10 -5.79
CA CYS A 130 2.15 -15.66 -4.56
C CYS A 130 0.74 -15.14 -4.83
N ASN A 131 -0.03 -14.90 -3.77
CA ASN A 131 -1.35 -14.32 -3.84
C ASN A 131 -1.27 -12.78 -3.69
N GLY A 132 -2.39 -12.09 -3.88
CA GLY A 132 -2.40 -10.65 -3.70
C GLY A 132 -3.76 -10.05 -3.38
N ILE A 133 -3.71 -8.85 -2.81
CA ILE A 133 -4.86 -7.97 -2.66
C ILE A 133 -4.62 -6.67 -3.42
N PHE A 134 -5.60 -6.28 -4.23
CA PHE A 134 -5.62 -5.01 -4.92
C PHE A 134 -6.71 -4.13 -4.30
N VAL A 135 -6.31 -3.12 -3.57
CA VAL A 135 -7.21 -2.25 -2.80
C VAL A 135 -7.39 -0.93 -3.52
N HIS A 136 -8.64 -0.48 -3.71
CA HIS A 136 -8.88 0.78 -4.41
C HIS A 136 -10.16 1.51 -3.98
N THR A 137 -10.22 2.82 -4.26
CA THR A 137 -11.38 3.68 -3.97
C THR A 137 -12.32 3.87 -5.16
N GLY A 138 -11.99 3.30 -6.32
CA GLY A 138 -12.76 3.44 -7.55
C GLY A 138 -13.94 2.48 -7.65
N VAL A 139 -14.54 2.43 -8.84
CA VAL A 139 -15.55 1.44 -9.21
C VAL A 139 -14.86 0.28 -9.93
N THR A 140 -15.16 -0.95 -9.52
CA THR A 140 -14.66 -2.18 -10.17
C THR A 140 -15.52 -2.51 -11.39
N PRO A 141 -14.99 -2.47 -12.63
CA PRO A 141 -15.73 -2.92 -13.81
C PRO A 141 -15.97 -4.44 -13.80
N VAL A 142 -17.04 -4.89 -14.46
CA VAL A 142 -17.34 -6.33 -14.62
C VAL A 142 -16.19 -7.08 -15.30
N SER A 143 -15.51 -6.45 -16.27
CA SER A 143 -14.33 -7.03 -16.93
C SER A 143 -13.21 -7.39 -15.95
N VAL A 144 -12.98 -6.56 -14.92
CA VAL A 144 -12.01 -6.86 -13.84
C VAL A 144 -12.48 -8.04 -13.00
N VAL A 145 -13.75 -8.08 -12.63
CA VAL A 145 -14.32 -9.21 -11.85
C VAL A 145 -14.15 -10.52 -12.62
N ASN A 146 -14.51 -10.54 -13.91
CA ASN A 146 -14.37 -11.71 -14.77
C ASN A 146 -12.91 -12.15 -14.90
N TYR A 147 -12.00 -11.20 -15.11
CA TYR A 147 -10.57 -11.48 -15.19
C TYR A 147 -10.04 -12.12 -13.89
N VAL A 148 -10.34 -11.53 -12.74
CA VAL A 148 -9.87 -12.03 -11.44
C VAL A 148 -10.40 -13.43 -11.13
N ASN A 149 -11.64 -13.74 -11.54
CA ASN A 149 -12.22 -15.07 -11.38
C ASN A 149 -11.61 -16.12 -12.34
N SER A 150 -11.02 -15.69 -13.44
CA SER A 150 -10.41 -16.59 -14.45
C SER A 150 -8.95 -16.93 -14.18
N ILE A 151 -8.21 -16.10 -13.43
CA ILE A 151 -6.78 -16.33 -13.19
C ILE A 151 -6.54 -17.43 -12.17
N LYS A 152 -5.71 -18.41 -12.56
CA LYS A 152 -5.23 -19.51 -11.70
C LYS A 152 -3.76 -19.80 -12.05
N PRO A 153 -2.97 -20.34 -11.14
CA PRO A 153 -3.28 -20.84 -9.78
C PRO A 153 -3.21 -19.77 -8.65
N ILE A 154 -2.86 -18.53 -8.99
CA ILE A 154 -2.77 -17.43 -8.02
C ILE A 154 -4.17 -16.98 -7.58
N ARG A 155 -4.28 -16.46 -6.37
CA ARG A 155 -5.48 -15.79 -5.88
C ARG A 155 -5.24 -14.29 -5.80
N LEU A 156 -6.07 -13.52 -6.48
CA LEU A 156 -6.12 -12.07 -6.43
C LEU A 156 -7.48 -11.62 -5.90
N GLU A 157 -7.48 -10.87 -4.79
CA GLU A 157 -8.69 -10.30 -4.20
C GLU A 157 -8.77 -8.81 -4.54
N ILE A 158 -9.93 -8.36 -4.99
CA ILE A 158 -10.23 -6.93 -5.17
C ILE A 158 -10.96 -6.42 -3.93
N ILE A 159 -10.41 -5.39 -3.29
CA ILE A 159 -10.97 -4.75 -2.10
C ILE A 159 -11.38 -3.34 -2.46
N SER A 160 -12.69 -3.10 -2.56
CA SER A 160 -13.27 -1.79 -2.88
C SER A 160 -14.66 -1.63 -2.25
N GLY A 161 -15.25 -0.44 -2.30
CA GLY A 161 -16.60 -0.20 -1.77
C GLY A 161 -16.76 -0.66 -0.33
N ASP A 162 -17.78 -1.48 -0.05
CA ASP A 162 -18.07 -1.97 1.31
C ASP A 162 -16.96 -2.85 1.88
N LYS A 163 -16.29 -3.66 1.05
CA LYS A 163 -15.10 -4.42 1.48
C LYS A 163 -13.97 -3.49 1.95
N LEU A 164 -13.73 -2.37 1.25
CA LEU A 164 -12.75 -1.38 1.70
C LEU A 164 -13.16 -0.74 3.03
N LEU A 165 -14.44 -0.42 3.20
CA LEU A 165 -14.95 0.16 4.43
C LEU A 165 -14.92 -0.84 5.60
N SER A 166 -15.09 -2.15 5.34
CA SER A 166 -14.98 -3.18 6.38
C SER A 166 -13.55 -3.32 6.96
N LEU A 167 -12.53 -2.81 6.27
CA LEU A 167 -11.17 -2.77 6.83
C LEU A 167 -11.07 -1.83 8.04
N PHE A 168 -11.96 -0.83 8.16
CA PHE A 168 -12.02 0.08 9.31
C PHE A 168 -12.65 -0.55 10.56
N ASP A 169 -13.36 -1.66 10.40
CA ASP A 169 -13.89 -2.44 11.49
C ASP A 169 -12.78 -3.36 12.05
N THR A 170 -12.25 -2.98 13.21
CA THR A 170 -11.13 -3.69 13.86
C THR A 170 -11.57 -4.88 14.71
N GLU A 171 -12.88 -5.08 14.92
CA GLU A 171 -13.39 -6.23 15.69
C GLU A 171 -13.25 -7.54 14.90
N LYS A 172 -13.33 -7.48 13.57
CA LYS A 172 -13.16 -8.65 12.69
C LYS A 172 -11.67 -8.88 12.38
N LYS A 173 -10.95 -9.50 13.31
CA LYS A 173 -9.53 -9.86 13.11
C LYS A 173 -9.37 -10.99 12.08
N GLY A 174 -8.23 -10.96 11.34
CA GLY A 174 -7.84 -12.03 10.41
C GLY A 174 -8.66 -12.14 9.13
N THR A 175 -9.48 -11.13 8.79
CA THR A 175 -10.28 -11.07 7.54
C THR A 175 -10.05 -9.78 6.75
N PHE A 176 -10.11 -9.89 5.42
CA PHE A 176 -10.06 -8.74 4.51
C PHE A 176 -11.01 -8.95 3.34
#